data_4a38466908f773bb1d8897e2618dcf5c
#
_entry.id   4a38466908f773bb1d8897e2618dcf5c
#
_cell.length_a   1.000
_cell.length_b   1.000
_cell.length_c   1.000
_cell.angle_alpha   90.00
_cell.angle_beta   90.00
_cell.angle_gamma   90.00
#
_symmetry.space_group_name_H-M   'P 1'
#
loop_
_entity.id
_entity.type
_entity.pdbx_description
1 polymer ?
#
loop_
_entity_poly.entity_id
_entity_poly.type
_entity_poly.pdbx_seq_one_letter_code
_entity_poly.pdbx_strand_id
1 'polypeptide(L)'
;MNKVLLAIAAFALVAAAVPSYAQQATTKDQLIGSWKVLSLKATTGDRVSYPLGEQVSGYVTITPTRFWLLFVDATRKAPAAPALTDAEAVAMMRTQVAWTGKYTTAEQTAEGIKLTARVDAASSQAIFDTDRVYFIRFDGNKMMVKSPSVIVPMTGATSIVEFELVKAD
;
A
#
# COMPACT_ATOMS: atom_id res chain seq x y z
N MET A 1 42.37 61.88 43.31
CA MET A 1 41.91 61.75 41.91
C MET A 1 41.70 60.26 41.64
N ASN A 2 40.47 59.76 41.87
CA ASN A 2 40.14 58.36 41.74
C ASN A 2 39.24 58.19 40.48
N LYS A 3 39.73 57.46 39.54
CA LYS A 3 38.96 57.07 38.36
C LYS A 3 38.26 55.73 38.68
N VAL A 4 36.95 55.74 38.79
CA VAL A 4 36.10 54.57 38.91
C VAL A 4 35.79 54.07 37.49
N LEU A 5 36.28 52.87 37.13
CA LEU A 5 35.92 52.18 35.91
C LEU A 5 34.60 51.41 36.15
N LEU A 6 33.58 51.75 35.37
CA LEU A 6 32.31 51.05 35.35
C LEU A 6 32.41 49.91 34.31
N ALA A 7 32.41 48.67 34.75
CA ALA A 7 32.36 47.51 33.88
C ALA A 7 30.88 47.13 33.63
N ILE A 8 30.39 47.31 32.42
CA ILE A 8 29.07 46.87 31.96
C ILE A 8 29.22 45.42 31.48
N ALA A 9 28.70 44.44 32.22
CA ALA A 9 28.59 43.06 31.82
C ALA A 9 27.40 42.86 30.88
N ALA A 10 27.64 42.66 29.60
CA ALA A 10 26.60 42.28 28.62
C ALA A 10 26.32 40.77 28.78
N PHE A 11 25.16 40.42 29.31
CA PHE A 11 24.64 39.06 29.34
C PHE A 11 24.05 38.73 27.96
N ALA A 12 24.80 37.98 27.15
CA ALA A 12 24.27 37.45 25.90
C ALA A 12 23.37 36.24 26.20
N LEU A 13 22.06 36.40 26.02
CA LEU A 13 21.07 35.34 26.09
C LEU A 13 21.22 34.48 24.82
N VAL A 14 21.91 33.36 24.90
CA VAL A 14 21.94 32.34 23.83
C VAL A 14 20.61 31.56 23.91
N ALA A 15 19.62 31.97 23.10
CA ALA A 15 18.45 31.15 22.87
C ALA A 15 18.86 29.87 22.15
N ALA A 16 19.01 28.78 22.90
CA ALA A 16 19.18 27.46 22.34
C ALA A 16 17.88 27.10 21.57
N ALA A 17 17.93 27.17 20.24
CA ALA A 17 16.91 26.60 19.40
C ALA A 17 16.86 25.09 19.63
N VAL A 18 15.91 24.63 20.44
CA VAL A 18 15.62 23.20 20.60
C VAL A 18 15.07 22.74 19.25
N PRO A 19 15.74 21.81 18.53
CA PRO A 19 15.15 21.28 17.32
C PRO A 19 13.85 20.58 17.72
N SER A 20 12.71 21.08 17.22
CA SER A 20 11.45 20.38 17.30
C SER A 20 11.62 19.07 16.52
N TYR A 21 11.88 17.99 17.22
CA TYR A 21 11.71 16.65 16.67
C TYR A 21 10.20 16.48 16.42
N ALA A 22 9.74 16.95 15.27
CA ALA A 22 8.47 16.48 14.74
C ALA A 22 8.60 14.97 14.70
N GLN A 23 7.82 14.28 15.53
CA GLN A 23 7.82 12.83 15.64
C GLN A 23 7.41 12.34 14.25
N GLN A 24 8.42 11.96 13.44
CA GLN A 24 8.18 11.40 12.12
C GLN A 24 7.40 10.13 12.37
N ALA A 25 6.13 10.10 11.92
CA ALA A 25 5.29 8.92 12.02
C ALA A 25 6.12 7.73 11.56
N THR A 26 6.13 6.65 12.35
CA THR A 26 6.91 5.47 11.96
C THR A 26 6.38 5.00 10.61
N THR A 27 7.23 4.44 9.78
CA THR A 27 6.86 3.88 8.48
C THR A 27 5.64 2.96 8.57
N LYS A 28 5.49 2.25 9.69
CA LYS A 28 4.34 1.38 9.94
C LYS A 28 3.04 2.16 10.17
N ASP A 29 3.11 3.31 10.85
CA ASP A 29 1.92 4.13 11.12
C ASP A 29 1.38 4.77 9.84
N GLN A 30 2.23 5.07 8.87
CA GLN A 30 1.82 5.57 7.57
C GLN A 30 0.98 4.56 6.77
N LEU A 31 1.22 3.26 6.97
CA LEU A 31 0.48 2.19 6.29
C LEU A 31 -0.95 2.04 6.81
N ILE A 32 -1.17 2.29 8.11
CA ILE A 32 -2.44 1.99 8.79
C ILE A 32 -3.57 2.86 8.24
N GLY A 33 -4.73 2.24 7.99
CA GLY A 33 -5.97 2.87 7.53
C GLY A 33 -6.54 2.21 6.29
N SER A 34 -7.51 2.89 5.67
CA SER A 34 -8.18 2.44 4.46
C SER A 34 -7.64 3.17 3.25
N TRP A 35 -7.38 2.42 2.19
CA TRP A 35 -6.78 2.89 0.96
C TRP A 35 -7.63 2.48 -0.23
N LYS A 36 -8.15 3.44 -0.97
CA LYS A 36 -8.93 3.19 -2.19
C LYS A 36 -7.99 2.93 -3.36
N VAL A 37 -8.26 1.90 -4.16
CA VAL A 37 -7.48 1.62 -5.37
C VAL A 37 -7.82 2.63 -6.46
N LEU A 38 -6.77 3.14 -7.12
CA LEU A 38 -6.86 4.01 -8.30
C LEU A 38 -6.49 3.25 -9.56
N SER A 39 -5.48 2.37 -9.50
CA SER A 39 -5.07 1.55 -10.63
C SER A 39 -4.45 0.23 -10.15
N LEU A 40 -4.57 -0.79 -11.00
CA LEU A 40 -3.91 -2.08 -10.87
C LEU A 40 -3.40 -2.49 -12.25
N LYS A 41 -2.10 -2.62 -12.39
CA LYS A 41 -1.48 -3.05 -13.64
C LYS A 41 -0.49 -4.19 -13.40
N ALA A 42 -0.27 -5.00 -14.43
CA ALA A 42 0.72 -6.06 -14.44
C ALA A 42 1.61 -5.89 -15.68
N THR A 43 2.92 -5.95 -15.48
CA THR A 43 3.92 -5.81 -16.54
C THR A 43 4.64 -7.14 -16.74
N THR A 44 4.56 -7.69 -17.96
CA THR A 44 5.23 -8.93 -18.41
C THR A 44 6.19 -8.57 -19.54
N GLY A 45 7.50 -8.55 -19.27
CA GLY A 45 8.46 -7.97 -20.21
C GLY A 45 8.09 -6.50 -20.48
N ASP A 46 7.92 -6.13 -21.74
CA ASP A 46 7.54 -4.78 -22.17
C ASP A 46 6.01 -4.57 -22.28
N ARG A 47 5.21 -5.59 -21.97
CA ARG A 47 3.75 -5.51 -22.11
C ARG A 47 3.09 -5.17 -20.79
N VAL A 48 2.29 -4.10 -20.80
CA VAL A 48 1.40 -3.73 -19.69
C VAL A 48 0.02 -4.34 -19.94
N SER A 49 -0.59 -4.88 -18.89
CA SER A 49 -1.95 -5.41 -18.88
C SER A 49 -2.67 -4.99 -17.61
N TYR A 50 -3.99 -5.05 -17.64
CA TYR A 50 -4.87 -4.71 -16.52
C TYR A 50 -5.67 -5.96 -16.14
N PRO A 51 -5.21 -6.75 -15.15
CA PRO A 51 -5.82 -8.05 -14.82
C PRO A 51 -7.29 -7.98 -14.38
N LEU A 52 -7.74 -6.82 -13.90
CA LEU A 52 -9.12 -6.54 -13.50
C LEU A 52 -9.77 -5.45 -14.37
N GLY A 53 -9.32 -5.29 -15.61
CA GLY A 53 -9.76 -4.17 -16.46
C GLY A 53 -9.06 -2.86 -16.13
N GLU A 54 -9.20 -1.87 -16.99
CA GLU A 54 -8.61 -0.53 -16.82
C GLU A 54 -9.26 0.24 -15.67
N GLN A 55 -10.54 -0.05 -15.39
CA GLN A 55 -11.29 0.55 -14.30
C GLN A 55 -11.40 -0.46 -13.15
N VAL A 56 -10.62 -0.24 -12.11
CA VAL A 56 -10.63 -1.07 -10.91
C VAL A 56 -11.31 -0.31 -9.77
N SER A 57 -12.05 -1.02 -8.92
CA SER A 57 -12.65 -0.49 -7.70
C SER A 57 -12.34 -1.39 -6.52
N GLY A 58 -12.26 -0.81 -5.32
CA GLY A 58 -12.03 -1.56 -4.10
C GLY A 58 -11.10 -0.86 -3.13
N TYR A 59 -10.74 -1.59 -2.10
CA TYR A 59 -9.96 -1.06 -0.98
C TYR A 59 -8.90 -2.06 -0.50
N VAL A 60 -7.84 -1.49 0.06
CA VAL A 60 -6.94 -2.17 0.99
C VAL A 60 -7.16 -1.56 2.35
N THR A 61 -7.39 -2.36 3.38
CA THR A 61 -7.39 -1.90 4.76
C THR A 61 -6.24 -2.54 5.51
N ILE A 62 -5.48 -1.72 6.22
CA ILE A 62 -4.28 -2.11 6.96
C ILE A 62 -4.47 -1.73 8.42
N THR A 63 -4.37 -2.72 9.29
CA THR A 63 -4.32 -2.57 10.75
C THR A 63 -2.88 -2.76 11.25
N PRO A 64 -2.56 -2.59 12.52
CA PRO A 64 -1.20 -2.81 13.03
C PRO A 64 -0.61 -4.21 12.79
N THR A 65 -1.45 -5.22 12.55
CA THR A 65 -1.01 -6.64 12.45
C THR A 65 -1.50 -7.36 11.21
N ARG A 66 -2.54 -6.86 10.57
CA ARG A 66 -3.20 -7.52 9.44
C ARG A 66 -3.55 -6.52 8.35
N PHE A 67 -3.73 -7.06 7.15
CA PHE A 67 -4.32 -6.33 6.04
C PHE A 67 -5.36 -7.22 5.37
N TRP A 68 -6.25 -6.60 4.63
CA TRP A 68 -7.10 -7.28 3.64
C TRP A 68 -7.31 -6.36 2.44
N LEU A 69 -7.52 -6.96 1.30
CA LEU A 69 -7.89 -6.25 0.09
C LEU A 69 -9.04 -6.94 -0.61
N LEU A 70 -9.83 -6.14 -1.27
CA LEU A 70 -10.79 -6.57 -2.29
C LEU A 70 -10.70 -5.59 -3.45
N PHE A 71 -10.36 -6.09 -4.62
CA PHE A 71 -10.40 -5.35 -5.87
C PHE A 71 -11.32 -6.05 -6.86
N VAL A 72 -12.08 -5.26 -7.60
CA VAL A 72 -13.04 -5.75 -8.60
C VAL A 72 -12.91 -4.90 -9.86
N ASP A 73 -13.22 -5.50 -11.00
CA ASP A 73 -13.50 -4.75 -12.23
C ASP A 73 -14.72 -3.85 -11.98
N ALA A 74 -14.54 -2.54 -12.08
CA ALA A 74 -15.62 -1.57 -11.84
C ALA A 74 -16.70 -1.57 -12.94
N THR A 75 -16.42 -2.20 -14.08
CA THR A 75 -17.36 -2.30 -15.22
C THR A 75 -18.20 -3.56 -15.21
N ARG A 76 -17.98 -4.46 -14.24
CA ARG A 76 -18.74 -5.71 -14.16
C ARG A 76 -20.24 -5.45 -13.96
N LYS A 77 -21.05 -6.23 -14.67
CA LYS A 77 -22.50 -6.10 -14.60
C LYS A 77 -23.06 -6.86 -13.38
N ALA A 78 -24.14 -6.34 -12.83
CA ALA A 78 -24.92 -7.07 -11.85
C ALA A 78 -25.53 -8.34 -12.49
N PRO A 79 -25.71 -9.43 -11.71
CA PRO A 79 -26.44 -10.61 -12.18
C PRO A 79 -27.84 -10.27 -12.67
N ALA A 80 -28.32 -11.03 -13.65
CA ALA A 80 -29.68 -10.83 -14.20
C ALA A 80 -30.80 -11.23 -13.21
N ALA A 81 -30.48 -12.12 -12.26
CA ALA A 81 -31.41 -12.63 -11.25
C ALA A 81 -30.69 -12.78 -9.89
N PRO A 82 -31.43 -12.90 -8.76
CA PRO A 82 -30.85 -13.14 -7.44
C PRO A 82 -30.00 -14.42 -7.34
N ALA A 83 -30.36 -15.46 -8.09
CA ALA A 83 -29.56 -16.68 -8.21
C ALA A 83 -28.60 -16.55 -9.41
N LEU A 84 -27.31 -16.75 -9.14
CA LEU A 84 -26.29 -16.74 -10.18
C LEU A 84 -26.39 -17.96 -11.09
N THR A 85 -26.24 -17.79 -12.37
CA THR A 85 -25.85 -18.87 -13.27
C THR A 85 -24.38 -19.20 -13.11
N ASP A 86 -23.95 -20.41 -13.51
CA ASP A 86 -22.54 -20.81 -13.48
C ASP A 86 -21.65 -19.85 -14.29
N ALA A 87 -22.13 -19.38 -15.43
CA ALA A 87 -21.41 -18.41 -16.26
C ALA A 87 -21.19 -17.07 -15.55
N GLU A 88 -22.21 -16.56 -14.86
CA GLU A 88 -22.11 -15.33 -14.06
C GLU A 88 -21.18 -15.52 -12.86
N ALA A 89 -21.26 -16.66 -12.16
CA ALA A 89 -20.36 -16.98 -11.05
C ALA A 89 -18.89 -17.02 -11.50
N VAL A 90 -18.61 -17.66 -12.65
CA VAL A 90 -17.26 -17.69 -13.24
C VAL A 90 -16.80 -16.30 -13.63
N ALA A 91 -17.65 -15.49 -14.25
CA ALA A 91 -17.34 -14.12 -14.64
C ALA A 91 -17.02 -13.25 -13.40
N MET A 92 -17.81 -13.37 -12.33
CA MET A 92 -17.57 -12.65 -11.07
C MET A 92 -16.25 -13.07 -10.43
N MET A 93 -15.90 -14.35 -10.40
CA MET A 93 -14.63 -14.84 -9.86
C MET A 93 -13.43 -14.36 -10.67
N ARG A 94 -13.53 -14.27 -11.98
CA ARG A 94 -12.44 -13.80 -12.86
C ARG A 94 -12.23 -12.28 -12.81
N THR A 95 -13.22 -11.53 -12.35
CA THR A 95 -13.20 -10.06 -12.28
C THR A 95 -13.01 -9.54 -10.87
N GLN A 96 -12.47 -10.35 -9.97
CA GLN A 96 -12.13 -9.94 -8.61
C GLN A 96 -10.87 -10.61 -8.10
N VAL A 97 -10.24 -9.96 -7.13
CA VAL A 97 -9.22 -10.54 -6.28
C VAL A 97 -9.47 -10.09 -4.84
N ALA A 98 -9.46 -11.04 -3.92
CA ALA A 98 -9.59 -10.77 -2.50
C ALA A 98 -8.65 -11.67 -1.71
N TRP A 99 -7.96 -11.12 -0.74
CA TRP A 99 -7.14 -11.87 0.18
C TRP A 99 -6.80 -11.07 1.43
N THR A 100 -6.42 -11.77 2.47
CA THR A 100 -6.03 -11.20 3.76
C THR A 100 -4.89 -12.00 4.36
N GLY A 101 -4.23 -11.41 5.34
CA GLY A 101 -3.16 -12.07 6.06
C GLY A 101 -2.51 -11.17 7.10
N LYS A 102 -1.51 -11.72 7.77
CA LYS A 102 -0.60 -10.95 8.64
C LYS A 102 0.53 -10.38 7.81
N TYR A 103 1.12 -9.31 8.26
CA TYR A 103 2.27 -8.73 7.59
C TYR A 103 3.37 -8.30 8.56
N THR A 104 4.59 -8.24 8.03
CA THR A 104 5.74 -7.60 8.66
C THR A 104 6.32 -6.55 7.70
N THR A 105 6.83 -5.48 8.25
CA THR A 105 7.61 -4.48 7.51
C THR A 105 9.07 -4.62 7.85
N ALA A 106 9.93 -4.48 6.83
CA ALA A 106 11.37 -4.37 6.99
C ALA A 106 11.80 -2.89 6.93
N GLU A 107 13.08 -2.66 7.06
CA GLU A 107 13.69 -1.36 6.87
C GLU A 107 13.44 -0.80 5.45
N GLN A 108 13.58 0.52 5.33
CA GLN A 108 13.53 1.22 4.05
C GLN A 108 14.63 0.71 3.13
N THR A 109 14.25 0.34 1.90
CA THR A 109 15.18 -0.06 0.83
C THR A 109 15.21 1.00 -0.28
N ALA A 110 16.11 0.86 -1.25
CA ALA A 110 16.12 1.71 -2.45
C ALA A 110 14.81 1.60 -3.27
N GLU A 111 14.10 0.46 -3.16
CA GLU A 111 12.83 0.22 -3.85
C GLU A 111 11.61 0.72 -3.06
N GLY A 112 11.79 1.06 -1.80
CA GLY A 112 10.74 1.47 -0.86
C GLY A 112 10.74 0.62 0.41
N ILE A 113 9.66 0.73 1.18
CA ILE A 113 9.44 -0.09 2.37
C ILE A 113 9.10 -1.51 1.95
N LYS A 114 9.93 -2.47 2.29
CA LYS A 114 9.63 -3.88 2.05
C LYS A 114 8.58 -4.36 3.04
N LEU A 115 7.45 -4.83 2.53
CA LEU A 115 6.39 -5.49 3.29
C LEU A 115 6.33 -6.95 2.88
N THR A 116 6.34 -7.87 3.83
CA THR A 116 6.10 -9.29 3.61
C THR A 116 4.78 -9.69 4.25
N ALA A 117 3.88 -10.22 3.46
CA ALA A 117 2.53 -10.61 3.85
C ALA A 117 2.38 -12.13 3.78
N ARG A 118 2.00 -12.76 4.88
CA ARG A 118 1.59 -14.17 4.91
C ARG A 118 0.08 -14.25 4.69
N VAL A 119 -0.33 -14.80 3.57
CA VAL A 119 -1.73 -14.92 3.19
C VAL A 119 -2.37 -16.09 3.92
N ASP A 120 -3.43 -15.84 4.68
CA ASP A 120 -4.14 -16.87 5.46
C ASP A 120 -5.61 -17.05 5.04
N ALA A 121 -6.12 -16.20 4.12
CA ALA A 121 -7.37 -16.43 3.38
C ALA A 121 -7.33 -15.70 2.04
N ALA A 122 -7.84 -16.33 0.98
CA ALA A 122 -7.83 -15.77 -0.38
C ALA A 122 -8.97 -16.31 -1.23
N SER A 123 -9.41 -15.51 -2.20
CA SER A 123 -10.35 -15.94 -3.25
C SER A 123 -9.69 -16.89 -4.28
N SER A 124 -8.37 -16.99 -4.31
CA SER A 124 -7.63 -17.90 -5.18
C SER A 124 -6.73 -18.81 -4.34
N GLN A 125 -6.86 -20.12 -4.54
CA GLN A 125 -6.03 -21.12 -3.88
C GLN A 125 -4.54 -20.96 -4.23
N ALA A 126 -4.22 -20.41 -5.39
CA ALA A 126 -2.83 -20.19 -5.83
C ALA A 126 -2.02 -19.21 -4.96
N ILE A 127 -2.69 -18.38 -4.16
CA ILE A 127 -2.03 -17.42 -3.25
C ILE A 127 -2.26 -17.75 -1.78
N PHE A 128 -3.16 -18.70 -1.48
CA PHE A 128 -3.42 -19.14 -0.11
C PHE A 128 -2.14 -19.79 0.48
N ASP A 129 -1.88 -19.49 1.75
CA ASP A 129 -0.74 -19.99 2.51
C ASP A 129 0.64 -19.69 1.89
N THR A 130 0.75 -18.57 1.16
CA THR A 130 2.00 -18.10 0.55
C THR A 130 2.49 -16.80 1.16
N ASP A 131 3.78 -16.54 1.04
CA ASP A 131 4.37 -15.24 1.34
C ASP A 131 4.33 -14.36 0.10
N ARG A 132 3.85 -13.13 0.28
CA ARG A 132 3.81 -12.09 -0.77
C ARG A 132 4.67 -10.92 -0.33
N VAL A 133 5.59 -10.53 -1.19
CA VAL A 133 6.49 -9.39 -0.96
C VAL A 133 6.01 -8.21 -1.76
N TYR A 134 6.05 -7.02 -1.15
CA TYR A 134 5.76 -5.74 -1.80
C TYR A 134 6.77 -4.70 -1.38
N PHE A 135 7.02 -3.77 -2.28
CA PHE A 135 7.76 -2.54 -2.04
C PHE A 135 6.79 -1.37 -2.08
N ILE A 136 6.77 -0.57 -1.03
CA ILE A 136 5.80 0.49 -0.82
C ILE A 136 6.51 1.83 -0.80
N ARG A 137 5.99 2.79 -1.54
CA ARG A 137 6.41 4.20 -1.52
C ARG A 137 5.19 5.07 -1.28
N PHE A 138 5.40 6.20 -0.60
CA PHE A 138 4.39 7.22 -0.41
C PHE A 138 4.71 8.46 -1.22
N ASP A 139 3.68 9.08 -1.76
CA ASP A 139 3.71 10.40 -2.42
C ASP A 139 2.48 11.19 -1.96
N GLY A 140 2.66 12.04 -0.96
CA GLY A 140 1.57 12.72 -0.29
C GLY A 140 0.57 11.73 0.33
N ASN A 141 -0.67 11.79 -0.12
CA ASN A 141 -1.75 10.89 0.30
C ASN A 141 -1.87 9.62 -0.57
N LYS A 142 -0.94 9.39 -1.48
CA LYS A 142 -0.88 8.20 -2.33
C LYS A 142 0.09 7.16 -1.80
N MET A 143 -0.23 5.90 -2.01
CA MET A 143 0.61 4.75 -1.74
C MET A 143 0.81 3.95 -3.02
N MET A 144 2.07 3.87 -3.46
CA MET A 144 2.50 3.08 -4.60
C MET A 144 3.01 1.74 -4.08
N VAL A 145 2.43 0.66 -4.56
CA VAL A 145 2.77 -0.71 -4.16
C VAL A 145 3.24 -1.47 -5.38
N LYS A 146 4.43 -2.07 -5.28
CA LYS A 146 5.04 -2.85 -6.36
C LYS A 146 5.43 -4.23 -5.85
N SER A 147 5.10 -5.29 -6.59
CA SER A 147 5.58 -6.64 -6.30
C SER A 147 6.93 -6.90 -6.98
N PRO A 148 7.74 -7.86 -6.51
CA PRO A 148 8.70 -8.52 -7.37
C PRO A 148 7.98 -9.26 -8.51
N SER A 149 8.73 -9.93 -9.38
CA SER A 149 8.14 -10.79 -10.40
C SER A 149 7.38 -11.95 -9.76
N VAL A 150 6.08 -12.05 -10.00
CA VAL A 150 5.17 -13.05 -9.41
C VAL A 150 4.22 -13.62 -10.46
N ILE A 151 3.73 -14.85 -10.23
CA ILE A 151 2.65 -15.40 -11.05
C ILE A 151 1.34 -14.68 -10.68
N VAL A 152 0.68 -14.09 -11.66
CA VAL A 152 -0.63 -13.44 -11.51
C VAL A 152 -1.72 -14.50 -11.67
N PRO A 153 -2.51 -14.83 -10.64
CA PRO A 153 -3.46 -15.94 -10.68
C PRO A 153 -4.52 -15.83 -11.80
N MET A 154 -4.97 -14.62 -12.13
CA MET A 154 -5.99 -14.40 -13.17
C MET A 154 -5.47 -14.66 -14.58
N THR A 155 -4.19 -14.48 -14.83
CA THR A 155 -3.60 -14.60 -16.18
C THR A 155 -2.63 -15.76 -16.32
N GLY A 156 -2.12 -16.33 -15.23
CA GLY A 156 -1.05 -17.31 -15.19
C GLY A 156 0.32 -16.77 -15.60
N ALA A 157 0.42 -15.50 -15.99
CA ALA A 157 1.66 -14.88 -16.43
C ALA A 157 2.55 -14.48 -15.26
N THR A 158 3.87 -14.60 -15.43
CA THR A 158 4.86 -14.05 -14.51
C THR A 158 5.05 -12.57 -14.80
N SER A 159 4.65 -11.70 -13.85
CA SER A 159 4.58 -10.26 -14.04
C SER A 159 5.00 -9.50 -12.79
N ILE A 160 5.40 -8.26 -12.96
CA ILE A 160 5.48 -7.28 -11.89
C ILE A 160 4.09 -6.64 -11.76
N VAL A 161 3.52 -6.68 -10.55
CA VAL A 161 2.20 -6.09 -10.27
C VAL A 161 2.38 -4.78 -9.52
N GLU A 162 1.69 -3.74 -9.96
CA GLU A 162 1.73 -2.42 -9.37
C GLU A 162 0.32 -1.93 -9.06
N PHE A 163 0.13 -1.39 -7.85
CA PHE A 163 -1.10 -0.72 -7.42
C PHE A 163 -0.79 0.73 -7.12
N GLU A 164 -1.70 1.61 -7.52
CA GLU A 164 -1.75 2.97 -6.99
C GLU A 164 -2.99 3.10 -6.11
N LEU A 165 -2.78 3.57 -4.90
CA LEU A 165 -3.80 3.70 -3.87
C LEU A 165 -3.83 5.13 -3.35
N VAL A 166 -4.98 5.60 -2.92
CA VAL A 166 -5.14 6.89 -2.23
C VAL A 166 -5.74 6.68 -0.87
N LYS A 167 -5.31 7.46 0.11
CA LYS A 167 -5.89 7.43 1.46
C LYS A 167 -7.38 7.74 1.38
N ALA A 168 -8.21 6.91 2.00
CA ALA A 168 -9.67 7.01 1.91
C ALA A 168 -10.30 7.78 3.07
N ASP A 169 -9.57 7.91 4.19
CA ASP A 169 -9.97 8.52 5.46
C ASP A 169 -8.78 9.17 6.19
#